data_b86fe0ba8d10fdbaf16fdb73c78a975e
#
_entry.id   b86fe0ba8d10fdbaf16fdb73c78a975e
#
_cell.length_a   1.000
_cell.length_b   1.000
_cell.length_c   1.000
_cell.angle_alpha   90.00
_cell.angle_beta   90.00
_cell.angle_gamma   90.00
#
_symmetry.space_group_name_H-M   'P 1'
#
loop_
_entity.id
_entity.type
_entity.pdbx_description
1 polymer ?
#
loop_
_entity_poly.entity_id
_entity_poly.type
_entity_poly.pdbx_seq_one_letter_code
_entity_poly.pdbx_strand_id
1 'polypeptide(L)'
;MTNVTGAVRLATIGDIAVDIRAAAGEALTRGADARGGIRFLPGGSAANVAVWAARCGARATCVGAVGADPWGAWLGDDLRREGVTIVGPRRGRTATILAFIDAEGERTFVTDRAAALTLRPDDLPEMLWDGCDALHIPAYSLFEGMLAVTTVGAVHRARSAGATISVDLSSVSLLRAYGLERFAALLADLQPDLLFANLDEAQALFAVGTSDAAAAAMRAVARVAVVKRGAAGALVATDEGEWCAAAPAAAVDSTGAGDALAAAFLVEYTRHGDAGRAAWAGVRLAGAVVQGEGARPPVRLR
;
A
#
# COMPACT_ATOMS: atom_id res chain seq x y z
N MET A 1 14.19 -19.06 -2.59
CA MET A 1 12.72 -19.02 -2.37
C MET A 1 12.10 -20.25 -3.01
N THR A 2 11.17 -20.90 -2.32
CA THR A 2 10.41 -22.05 -2.87
C THR A 2 9.35 -21.52 -3.82
N ASN A 3 9.34 -21.99 -5.08
CA ASN A 3 8.27 -21.68 -6.02
C ASN A 3 6.93 -22.15 -5.47
N VAL A 4 5.96 -21.25 -5.32
CA VAL A 4 4.62 -21.56 -4.82
C VAL A 4 3.83 -22.26 -5.93
N THR A 5 3.45 -23.51 -5.72
CA THR A 5 2.73 -24.37 -6.69
C THR A 5 1.21 -24.14 -6.69
N GLY A 6 0.72 -23.01 -6.19
CA GLY A 6 -0.70 -22.68 -6.09
C GLY A 6 -0.94 -21.18 -6.22
N ALA A 7 -2.15 -20.74 -5.86
CA ALA A 7 -2.42 -19.32 -5.73
C ALA A 7 -1.65 -18.76 -4.54
N VAL A 8 -0.87 -17.69 -4.76
CA VAL A 8 -0.14 -16.97 -3.70
C VAL A 8 -1.10 -16.52 -2.61
N ARG A 9 -0.77 -16.78 -1.35
CA ARG A 9 -1.53 -16.32 -0.18
C ARG A 9 -0.88 -15.04 0.36
N LEU A 10 -1.44 -13.91 0.02
CA LEU A 10 -0.93 -12.59 0.36
C LEU A 10 -1.81 -11.92 1.41
N ALA A 11 -1.21 -11.54 2.53
CA ALA A 11 -1.87 -10.71 3.54
C ALA A 11 -1.38 -9.26 3.46
N THR A 12 -2.27 -8.32 3.74
CA THR A 12 -1.93 -6.92 3.97
C THR A 12 -2.42 -6.52 5.36
N ILE A 13 -1.77 -5.57 6.02
CA ILE A 13 -2.23 -5.06 7.31
C ILE A 13 -2.26 -3.54 7.31
N GLY A 14 -3.41 -2.95 7.67
CA GLY A 14 -3.53 -1.48 7.75
C GLY A 14 -4.92 -0.94 7.47
N ASP A 15 -4.92 0.25 6.88
CA ASP A 15 -6.12 1.07 6.72
C ASP A 15 -7.09 0.49 5.69
N ILE A 16 -8.35 0.46 6.09
CA ILE A 16 -9.53 0.27 5.25
C ILE A 16 -10.36 1.55 5.43
N ALA A 17 -10.43 2.40 4.43
CA ALA A 17 -10.94 3.76 4.56
C ALA A 17 -11.91 4.14 3.44
N VAL A 18 -12.74 5.15 3.69
CA VAL A 18 -13.49 5.85 2.66
C VAL A 18 -12.64 7.00 2.14
N ASP A 19 -12.37 7.02 0.85
CA ASP A 19 -11.77 8.16 0.16
C ASP A 19 -12.88 9.08 -0.34
N ILE A 20 -12.98 10.30 0.21
CA ILE A 20 -13.88 11.34 -0.25
C ILE A 20 -13.10 12.29 -1.13
N ARG A 21 -13.46 12.36 -2.40
CA ARG A 21 -12.87 13.29 -3.35
C ARG A 21 -13.81 14.46 -3.55
N ALA A 22 -13.37 15.65 -3.19
CA ALA A 22 -14.10 16.90 -3.38
C ALA A 22 -13.35 17.76 -4.42
N ALA A 23 -13.87 17.84 -5.63
CA ALA A 23 -13.32 18.67 -6.70
C ALA A 23 -14.16 19.94 -6.80
N ALA A 24 -13.57 21.09 -6.47
CA ALA A 24 -14.19 22.38 -6.66
C ALA A 24 -13.91 22.89 -8.10
N GLY A 25 -14.97 23.34 -8.80
CA GLY A 25 -14.83 23.94 -10.12
C GLY A 25 -14.32 25.39 -10.09
N GLU A 26 -14.09 25.93 -8.89
CA GLU A 26 -13.68 27.30 -8.61
C GLU A 26 -12.80 27.34 -7.36
N ALA A 27 -12.06 28.45 -7.16
CA ALA A 27 -11.23 28.64 -5.98
C ALA A 27 -12.07 28.69 -4.71
N LEU A 28 -11.68 27.91 -3.69
CA LEU A 28 -12.33 27.92 -2.39
C LEU A 28 -12.12 29.26 -1.69
N THR A 29 -13.22 29.94 -1.35
CA THR A 29 -13.20 31.22 -0.63
C THR A 29 -13.65 31.01 0.80
N ARG A 30 -12.88 31.51 1.77
CA ARG A 30 -13.22 31.40 3.19
C ARG A 30 -14.57 32.04 3.48
N GLY A 31 -15.49 31.25 4.07
CA GLY A 31 -16.82 31.72 4.46
C GLY A 31 -17.83 31.80 3.32
N ALA A 32 -17.51 31.23 2.14
CA ALA A 32 -18.43 31.14 1.02
C ALA A 32 -18.70 29.69 0.60
N ASP A 33 -19.79 29.44 -0.10
CA ASP A 33 -20.12 28.17 -0.72
C ASP A 33 -19.37 28.06 -2.06
N ALA A 34 -18.84 26.87 -2.36
CA ALA A 34 -18.27 26.54 -3.66
C ALA A 34 -19.07 25.40 -4.30
N ARG A 35 -19.27 25.46 -5.60
CA ARG A 35 -19.88 24.36 -6.37
C ARG A 35 -18.82 23.36 -6.79
N GLY A 36 -19.15 22.07 -6.69
CA GLY A 36 -18.19 21.03 -7.05
C GLY A 36 -18.81 19.64 -7.10
N GLY A 37 -17.98 18.66 -7.43
CA GLY A 37 -18.33 17.25 -7.40
C GLY A 37 -17.77 16.56 -6.16
N ILE A 38 -18.57 15.74 -5.48
CA ILE A 38 -18.13 14.92 -4.37
C ILE A 38 -18.33 13.45 -4.72
N ARG A 39 -17.28 12.65 -4.56
CA ARG A 39 -17.32 11.19 -4.78
C ARG A 39 -16.80 10.46 -3.56
N PHE A 40 -17.44 9.33 -3.25
CA PHE A 40 -17.03 8.40 -2.21
C PHE A 40 -16.47 7.16 -2.89
N LEU A 41 -15.23 6.82 -2.59
CA LEU A 41 -14.52 5.70 -3.18
C LEU A 41 -13.98 4.80 -2.07
N PRO A 42 -13.87 3.47 -2.30
CA PRO A 42 -13.18 2.60 -1.38
C PRO A 42 -11.67 2.87 -1.48
N GLY A 43 -11.01 2.97 -0.33
CA GLY A 43 -9.61 3.31 -0.20
C GLY A 43 -8.92 2.62 0.98
N GLY A 44 -7.77 3.20 1.36
CA GLY A 44 -6.83 2.63 2.31
C GLY A 44 -5.77 1.78 1.60
N SER A 45 -4.47 2.11 1.81
CA SER A 45 -3.37 1.48 1.07
C SER A 45 -3.35 -0.04 1.24
N ALA A 46 -3.49 -0.56 2.46
CA ALA A 46 -3.53 -2.01 2.70
C ALA A 46 -4.70 -2.68 1.96
N ALA A 47 -5.87 -2.06 1.96
CA ALA A 47 -7.04 -2.56 1.25
C ALA A 47 -6.86 -2.49 -0.28
N ASN A 48 -6.20 -1.43 -0.80
CA ASN A 48 -5.89 -1.30 -2.22
C ASN A 48 -4.95 -2.43 -2.69
N VAL A 49 -3.86 -2.66 -1.95
CA VAL A 49 -2.90 -3.73 -2.27
C VAL A 49 -3.60 -5.10 -2.24
N ALA A 50 -4.46 -5.37 -1.24
CA ALA A 50 -5.21 -6.62 -1.16
C ALA A 50 -6.13 -6.84 -2.37
N VAL A 51 -6.86 -5.80 -2.80
CA VAL A 51 -7.74 -5.88 -3.98
C VAL A 51 -6.93 -6.14 -5.24
N TRP A 52 -5.83 -5.40 -5.46
CA TRP A 52 -4.99 -5.62 -6.63
C TRP A 52 -4.33 -7.00 -6.63
N ALA A 53 -3.91 -7.50 -5.45
CA ALA A 53 -3.38 -8.85 -5.32
C ALA A 53 -4.43 -9.91 -5.69
N ALA A 54 -5.68 -9.76 -5.23
CA ALA A 54 -6.78 -10.64 -5.59
C ALA A 54 -7.05 -10.61 -7.10
N ARG A 55 -7.10 -9.42 -7.71
CA ARG A 55 -7.23 -9.26 -9.17
C ARG A 55 -6.07 -9.87 -9.95
N CYS A 56 -4.86 -9.95 -9.36
CA CYS A 56 -3.69 -10.66 -9.89
C CYS A 56 -3.70 -12.18 -9.61
N GLY A 57 -4.79 -12.72 -9.05
CA GLY A 57 -4.98 -14.14 -8.81
C GLY A 57 -4.38 -14.67 -7.50
N ALA A 58 -4.08 -13.80 -6.54
CA ALA A 58 -3.72 -14.21 -5.19
C ALA A 58 -4.96 -14.52 -4.34
N ARG A 59 -4.81 -15.35 -3.32
CA ARG A 59 -5.73 -15.44 -2.19
C ARG A 59 -5.38 -14.31 -1.22
N ALA A 60 -6.07 -13.18 -1.36
CA ALA A 60 -5.76 -11.97 -0.63
C ALA A 60 -6.54 -11.88 0.69
N THR A 61 -5.83 -11.51 1.77
CA THR A 61 -6.41 -11.20 3.08
C THR A 61 -6.03 -9.77 3.47
N CYS A 62 -7.04 -8.93 3.75
CA CYS A 62 -6.83 -7.60 4.31
C CYS A 62 -7.06 -7.63 5.81
N VAL A 63 -6.03 -7.37 6.59
CA VAL A 63 -6.08 -7.30 8.06
C VAL A 63 -6.26 -5.84 8.46
N GLY A 64 -7.40 -5.51 9.05
CA GLY A 64 -7.70 -4.13 9.41
C GLY A 64 -9.04 -4.00 10.14
N ALA A 65 -9.18 -2.92 10.89
CA ALA A 65 -10.45 -2.59 11.55
C ALA A 65 -11.29 -1.64 10.68
N VAL A 66 -12.59 -1.88 10.62
CA VAL A 66 -13.56 -1.01 9.96
C VAL A 66 -14.57 -0.46 10.98
N GLY A 67 -15.24 0.65 10.65
CA GLY A 67 -16.27 1.21 11.50
C GLY A 67 -17.46 0.28 11.71
N ALA A 68 -18.12 0.42 12.88
CA ALA A 68 -19.42 -0.20 13.16
C ALA A 68 -20.57 0.68 12.61
N ASP A 69 -20.41 1.25 11.44
CA ASP A 69 -21.28 2.19 10.76
C ASP A 69 -21.58 1.74 9.32
N PRO A 70 -22.47 2.44 8.57
CA PRO A 70 -22.80 2.09 7.20
C PRO A 70 -21.59 2.09 6.25
N TRP A 71 -20.62 2.97 6.46
CA TRP A 71 -19.42 3.04 5.65
C TRP A 71 -18.53 1.81 5.84
N GLY A 72 -18.35 1.36 7.08
CA GLY A 72 -17.63 0.11 7.36
C GLY A 72 -18.33 -1.12 6.77
N ALA A 73 -19.69 -1.14 6.73
CA ALA A 73 -20.43 -2.17 6.05
C ALA A 73 -20.17 -2.14 4.54
N TRP A 74 -20.26 -0.96 3.92
CA TRP A 74 -20.02 -0.76 2.50
C TRP A 74 -18.60 -1.18 2.07
N LEU A 75 -17.57 -0.79 2.83
CA LEU A 75 -16.18 -1.19 2.56
C LEU A 75 -15.99 -2.71 2.70
N GLY A 76 -16.64 -3.31 3.71
CA GLY A 76 -16.60 -4.75 3.89
C GLY A 76 -17.24 -5.52 2.72
N ASP A 77 -18.36 -5.03 2.20
CA ASP A 77 -19.02 -5.61 1.03
C ASP A 77 -18.21 -5.39 -0.25
N ASP A 78 -17.55 -4.25 -0.37
CA ASP A 78 -16.65 -3.95 -1.48
C ASP A 78 -15.49 -4.95 -1.53
N LEU A 79 -14.76 -5.11 -0.44
CA LEU A 79 -13.64 -6.04 -0.36
C LEU A 79 -14.07 -7.50 -0.64
N ARG A 80 -15.23 -7.94 -0.13
CA ARG A 80 -15.75 -9.29 -0.41
C ARG A 80 -16.08 -9.47 -1.89
N ARG A 81 -16.69 -8.46 -2.54
CA ARG A 81 -16.96 -8.50 -4.00
C ARG A 81 -15.68 -8.58 -4.83
N GLU A 82 -14.59 -8.01 -4.34
CA GLU A 82 -13.25 -8.09 -4.95
C GLU A 82 -12.52 -9.41 -4.60
N GLY A 83 -13.15 -10.33 -3.88
CA GLY A 83 -12.57 -11.62 -3.51
C GLY A 83 -11.54 -11.54 -2.38
N VAL A 84 -11.53 -10.46 -1.60
CA VAL A 84 -10.62 -10.25 -0.46
C VAL A 84 -11.25 -10.74 0.83
N THR A 85 -10.55 -11.59 1.57
CA THR A 85 -10.91 -11.96 2.94
C THR A 85 -10.55 -10.81 3.88
N ILE A 86 -11.46 -10.44 4.78
CA ILE A 86 -11.23 -9.40 5.79
C ILE A 86 -11.05 -10.06 7.14
N VAL A 87 -9.98 -9.69 7.85
CA VAL A 87 -9.72 -10.09 9.23
C VAL A 87 -9.57 -8.85 10.10
N GLY A 88 -10.40 -8.74 11.12
CA GLY A 88 -10.38 -7.64 12.07
C GLY A 88 -11.77 -7.22 12.54
N PRO A 89 -11.85 -6.36 13.55
CA PRO A 89 -13.10 -5.98 14.18
C PRO A 89 -13.86 -4.91 13.40
N ARG A 90 -15.16 -4.85 13.72
CA ARG A 90 -16.00 -3.69 13.40
C ARG A 90 -16.22 -2.90 14.68
N ARG A 91 -15.62 -1.69 14.78
CA ARG A 91 -15.77 -0.83 15.97
C ARG A 91 -15.53 0.65 15.65
N GLY A 92 -16.21 1.53 16.38
CA GLY A 92 -16.06 2.97 16.22
C GLY A 92 -16.55 3.49 14.87
N ARG A 93 -15.96 4.60 14.42
CA ARG A 93 -16.23 5.24 13.11
C ARG A 93 -15.27 4.72 12.05
N THR A 94 -15.74 4.62 10.82
CA THR A 94 -14.89 4.25 9.67
C THR A 94 -13.82 5.31 9.41
N ALA A 95 -12.61 4.86 9.08
CA ALA A 95 -11.53 5.75 8.65
C ALA A 95 -11.92 6.48 7.35
N THR A 96 -11.58 7.76 7.28
CA THR A 96 -11.98 8.62 6.17
C THR A 96 -10.81 9.50 5.73
N ILE A 97 -10.59 9.58 4.43
CA ILE A 97 -9.59 10.44 3.80
C ILE A 97 -10.34 11.41 2.90
N LEU A 98 -10.28 12.70 3.21
CA LEU A 98 -10.86 13.75 2.38
C LEU A 98 -9.76 14.36 1.52
N ALA A 99 -9.88 14.25 0.21
CA ALA A 99 -9.00 14.87 -0.77
C ALA A 99 -9.73 16.06 -1.41
N PHE A 100 -9.29 17.26 -1.11
CA PHE A 100 -9.68 18.45 -1.87
C PHE A 100 -8.82 18.53 -3.13
N ILE A 101 -9.48 18.71 -4.27
CA ILE A 101 -8.84 18.89 -5.57
C ILE A 101 -9.21 20.29 -6.04
N ASP A 102 -8.23 21.16 -6.18
CA ASP A 102 -8.44 22.54 -6.65
C ASP A 102 -8.59 22.61 -8.18
N ALA A 103 -8.77 23.83 -8.71
CA ALA A 103 -8.93 24.07 -10.13
C ALA A 103 -7.70 23.72 -10.96
N GLU A 104 -6.52 23.73 -10.35
CA GLU A 104 -5.22 23.37 -10.92
C GLU A 104 -4.97 21.85 -10.87
N GLY A 105 -5.83 21.08 -10.17
CA GLY A 105 -5.72 19.64 -9.97
C GLY A 105 -4.83 19.24 -8.80
N GLU A 106 -4.34 20.21 -8.00
CA GLU A 106 -3.56 19.94 -6.81
C GLU A 106 -4.43 19.38 -5.68
N ARG A 107 -3.83 18.55 -4.84
CA ARG A 107 -4.56 17.80 -3.81
C ARG A 107 -4.12 18.16 -2.41
N THR A 108 -5.07 18.48 -1.57
CA THR A 108 -4.89 18.66 -0.12
C THR A 108 -5.69 17.61 0.63
N PHE A 109 -5.05 16.92 1.58
CA PHE A 109 -5.66 15.81 2.30
C PHE A 109 -5.96 16.16 3.75
N VAL A 110 -7.12 15.70 4.22
CA VAL A 110 -7.48 15.62 5.64
C VAL A 110 -7.82 14.17 5.95
N THR A 111 -7.11 13.58 6.91
CA THR A 111 -7.24 12.15 7.22
C THR A 111 -7.70 11.95 8.67
N ASP A 112 -8.78 11.21 8.84
CA ASP A 112 -9.24 10.68 10.13
C ASP A 112 -9.13 9.15 10.08
N ARG A 113 -8.17 8.59 10.78
CA ARG A 113 -7.88 7.14 10.75
C ARG A 113 -8.79 6.32 11.66
N ALA A 114 -9.46 6.93 12.63
CA ALA A 114 -10.55 6.39 13.44
C ALA A 114 -10.42 4.87 13.76
N ALA A 115 -11.33 4.04 13.22
CA ALA A 115 -11.35 2.60 13.46
C ALA A 115 -10.02 1.90 13.09
N ALA A 116 -9.32 2.35 12.06
CA ALA A 116 -8.08 1.70 11.62
C ALA A 116 -7.03 1.63 12.73
N LEU A 117 -6.94 2.66 13.60
CA LEU A 117 -6.00 2.70 14.71
C LEU A 117 -6.36 1.75 15.87
N THR A 118 -7.54 1.16 15.85
CA THR A 118 -8.07 0.35 16.98
C THR A 118 -7.78 -1.14 16.85
N LEU A 119 -7.16 -1.60 15.77
CA LEU A 119 -6.80 -3.00 15.59
C LEU A 119 -5.83 -3.45 16.67
N ARG A 120 -6.16 -4.55 17.37
CA ARG A 120 -5.40 -5.10 18.49
C ARG A 120 -4.81 -6.46 18.16
N PRO A 121 -3.71 -6.89 18.81
CA PRO A 121 -3.17 -8.23 18.64
C PRO A 121 -4.20 -9.36 18.83
N ASP A 122 -5.09 -9.21 19.82
CA ASP A 122 -6.13 -10.20 20.16
C ASP A 122 -7.27 -10.25 19.11
N ASP A 123 -7.35 -9.28 18.20
CA ASP A 123 -8.29 -9.32 17.08
C ASP A 123 -7.83 -10.28 15.96
N LEU A 124 -6.58 -10.76 16.01
CA LEU A 124 -5.98 -11.60 14.98
C LEU A 124 -6.02 -13.08 15.38
N PRO A 125 -6.71 -13.94 14.59
CA PRO A 125 -6.68 -15.38 14.82
C PRO A 125 -5.24 -15.94 14.84
N GLU A 126 -4.97 -16.92 15.69
CA GLU A 126 -3.63 -17.53 15.78
C GLU A 126 -3.19 -18.14 14.43
N MET A 127 -4.10 -18.80 13.73
CA MET A 127 -3.84 -19.48 12.45
C MET A 127 -3.85 -18.53 11.23
N LEU A 128 -3.94 -17.21 11.44
CA LEU A 128 -4.00 -16.23 10.34
C LEU A 128 -2.80 -16.35 9.38
N TRP A 129 -1.65 -16.67 9.94
CA TRP A 129 -0.38 -16.71 9.20
C TRP A 129 -0.03 -18.08 8.64
N ASP A 130 -0.81 -19.13 8.96
CA ASP A 130 -0.54 -20.49 8.48
C ASP A 130 -0.62 -20.57 6.96
N GLY A 131 0.53 -20.85 6.34
CA GLY A 131 0.69 -20.88 4.90
C GLY A 131 0.52 -19.52 4.21
N CYS A 132 0.67 -18.40 4.93
CA CYS A 132 0.83 -17.08 4.34
C CYS A 132 2.18 -17.02 3.62
N ASP A 133 2.19 -16.68 2.33
CA ASP A 133 3.43 -16.59 1.54
C ASP A 133 4.09 -15.22 1.66
N ALA A 134 3.27 -14.14 1.82
CA ALA A 134 3.77 -12.79 1.97
C ALA A 134 2.84 -11.92 2.84
N LEU A 135 3.43 -11.06 3.68
CA LEU A 135 2.76 -9.99 4.40
C LEU A 135 3.27 -8.64 3.90
N HIS A 136 2.37 -7.81 3.36
CA HIS A 136 2.68 -6.45 2.94
C HIS A 136 2.18 -5.41 3.93
N ILE A 137 3.02 -4.43 4.22
CA ILE A 137 2.82 -3.41 5.25
C ILE A 137 3.06 -2.03 4.63
N PRO A 138 2.02 -1.26 4.32
CA PRO A 138 2.17 0.18 4.13
C PRO A 138 2.64 0.82 5.43
N ALA A 139 3.66 1.69 5.39
CA ALA A 139 4.25 2.30 6.59
C ALA A 139 3.24 3.10 7.44
N TYR A 140 2.11 3.50 6.84
CA TYR A 140 0.97 4.03 7.60
C TYR A 140 0.61 3.17 8.82
N SER A 141 0.74 1.85 8.70
CA SER A 141 0.39 0.88 9.75
C SER A 141 1.41 0.79 10.89
N LEU A 142 2.54 1.50 10.77
CA LEU A 142 3.65 1.45 11.74
C LEU A 142 3.77 2.71 12.59
N PHE A 143 2.99 3.77 12.31
CA PHE A 143 3.25 5.06 12.91
C PHE A 143 2.56 5.31 14.24
N GLU A 144 1.33 4.82 14.43
CA GLU A 144 0.54 5.21 15.60
C GLU A 144 -0.53 4.19 16.02
N GLY A 145 -1.01 4.36 17.24
CA GLY A 145 -2.14 3.61 17.79
C GLY A 145 -1.83 2.14 18.09
N MET A 146 -2.89 1.41 18.40
CA MET A 146 -2.79 -0.04 18.57
C MET A 146 -2.48 -0.76 17.27
N LEU A 147 -2.80 -0.17 16.12
CA LEU A 147 -2.43 -0.69 14.82
C LEU A 147 -0.91 -0.87 14.69
N ALA A 148 -0.11 0.11 15.12
CA ALA A 148 1.35 0.01 15.04
C ALA A 148 1.89 -1.16 15.88
N VAL A 149 1.41 -1.30 17.12
CA VAL A 149 1.76 -2.41 18.01
C VAL A 149 1.37 -3.75 17.38
N THR A 150 0.14 -3.83 16.86
CA THR A 150 -0.39 -5.04 16.23
C THR A 150 0.39 -5.41 14.97
N THR A 151 0.77 -4.41 14.16
CA THR A 151 1.53 -4.63 12.92
C THR A 151 2.91 -5.19 13.22
N VAL A 152 3.64 -4.67 14.20
CA VAL A 152 4.94 -5.23 14.62
C VAL A 152 4.79 -6.68 15.08
N GLY A 153 3.79 -6.97 15.92
CA GLY A 153 3.50 -8.34 16.34
C GLY A 153 3.12 -9.27 15.18
N ALA A 154 2.36 -8.76 14.20
CA ALA A 154 1.99 -9.50 12.99
C ALA A 154 3.22 -9.86 12.14
N VAL A 155 4.20 -8.94 12.00
CA VAL A 155 5.46 -9.20 11.30
C VAL A 155 6.19 -10.39 11.91
N HIS A 156 6.36 -10.41 13.24
CA HIS A 156 7.03 -11.51 13.92
C HIS A 156 6.33 -12.85 13.71
N ARG A 157 4.99 -12.85 13.85
CA ARG A 157 4.18 -14.09 13.67
C ARG A 157 4.19 -14.57 12.22
N ALA A 158 4.01 -13.67 11.25
CA ALA A 158 4.06 -14.02 9.83
C ALA A 158 5.44 -14.54 9.42
N ARG A 159 6.52 -13.90 9.87
CA ARG A 159 7.89 -14.37 9.65
C ARG A 159 8.13 -15.74 10.25
N SER A 160 7.69 -16.00 11.48
CA SER A 160 7.80 -17.30 12.13
C SER A 160 7.04 -18.41 11.37
N ALA A 161 5.97 -18.04 10.65
CA ALA A 161 5.24 -18.94 9.77
C ALA A 161 5.86 -19.06 8.36
N GLY A 162 7.00 -18.39 8.08
CA GLY A 162 7.73 -18.47 6.82
C GLY A 162 7.31 -17.44 5.76
N ALA A 163 6.45 -16.47 6.11
CA ALA A 163 6.03 -15.45 5.17
C ALA A 163 7.15 -14.45 4.85
N THR A 164 7.23 -14.04 3.61
CA THR A 164 8.04 -12.91 3.14
C THR A 164 7.45 -11.59 3.66
N ILE A 165 8.26 -10.74 4.24
CA ILE A 165 7.83 -9.45 4.80
C ILE A 165 8.16 -8.32 3.83
N SER A 166 7.16 -7.54 3.48
CA SER A 166 7.26 -6.42 2.56
C SER A 166 6.77 -5.12 3.22
N VAL A 167 7.57 -4.05 3.09
CA VAL A 167 7.22 -2.71 3.59
C VAL A 167 7.22 -1.72 2.44
N ASP A 168 6.21 -0.83 2.37
CA ASP A 168 6.19 0.36 1.51
C ASP A 168 6.30 1.62 2.39
N LEU A 169 7.23 2.51 2.08
CA LEU A 169 7.47 3.73 2.88
C LEU A 169 6.29 4.73 2.85
N SER A 170 5.51 4.72 1.79
CA SER A 170 4.17 5.30 1.63
C SER A 170 4.06 6.82 1.74
N SER A 171 4.77 7.53 2.62
CA SER A 171 4.56 8.97 2.84
C SER A 171 5.72 9.69 3.50
N VAL A 172 6.30 10.66 2.79
CA VAL A 172 7.38 11.53 3.31
C VAL A 172 6.93 12.33 4.55
N SER A 173 5.72 12.89 4.52
CA SER A 173 5.21 13.72 5.61
C SER A 173 5.06 12.93 6.91
N LEU A 174 4.57 11.70 6.84
CA LEU A 174 4.41 10.84 8.01
C LEU A 174 5.73 10.25 8.50
N LEU A 175 6.65 9.92 7.60
CA LEU A 175 8.02 9.54 7.98
C LEU A 175 8.71 10.64 8.80
N ARG A 176 8.60 11.89 8.34
CA ARG A 176 9.14 13.05 9.07
C ARG A 176 8.43 13.29 10.41
N ALA A 177 7.12 13.19 10.44
CA ALA A 177 6.33 13.38 11.66
C ALA A 177 6.62 12.28 12.71
N TYR A 178 6.84 11.04 12.28
CA TYR A 178 7.23 9.93 13.16
C TYR A 178 8.68 10.06 13.67
N GLY A 179 9.55 10.69 12.88
CA GLY A 179 10.98 10.82 13.12
C GLY A 179 11.79 9.83 12.28
N LEU A 180 12.62 10.36 11.37
CA LEU A 180 13.35 9.55 10.39
C LEU A 180 14.29 8.53 11.05
N GLU A 181 15.05 8.94 12.07
CA GLU A 181 15.94 8.05 12.82
C GLU A 181 15.17 6.94 13.55
N ARG A 182 14.04 7.31 14.18
CA ARG A 182 13.17 6.35 14.85
C ARG A 182 12.59 5.32 13.86
N PHE A 183 12.20 5.77 12.66
CA PHE A 183 11.69 4.87 11.64
C PHE A 183 12.80 3.99 11.05
N ALA A 184 14.01 4.52 10.85
CA ALA A 184 15.16 3.74 10.41
C ALA A 184 15.51 2.61 11.41
N ALA A 185 15.47 2.92 12.72
CA ALA A 185 15.66 1.91 13.77
C ALA A 185 14.54 0.84 13.73
N LEU A 186 13.27 1.26 13.61
CA LEU A 186 12.15 0.32 13.47
C LEU A 186 12.30 -0.56 12.23
N LEU A 187 12.70 0.01 11.09
CA LEU A 187 12.91 -0.74 9.86
C LEU A 187 14.03 -1.77 10.00
N ALA A 188 15.12 -1.42 10.71
CA ALA A 188 16.20 -2.34 11.03
C ALA A 188 15.73 -3.49 11.94
N ASP A 189 14.87 -3.24 12.92
CA ASP A 189 14.28 -4.27 13.77
C ASP A 189 13.30 -5.18 12.99
N LEU A 190 12.52 -4.58 12.10
CA LEU A 190 11.57 -5.33 11.27
C LEU A 190 12.25 -6.19 10.21
N GLN A 191 13.44 -5.82 9.74
CA GLN A 191 14.20 -6.54 8.72
C GLN A 191 13.35 -6.99 7.52
N PRO A 192 12.72 -6.10 6.77
CA PRO A 192 11.86 -6.49 5.66
C PRO A 192 12.67 -7.23 4.57
N ASP A 193 12.04 -8.21 3.94
CA ASP A 193 12.63 -8.87 2.77
C ASP A 193 12.54 -7.97 1.53
N LEU A 194 11.44 -7.23 1.40
CA LEU A 194 11.21 -6.27 0.32
C LEU A 194 10.93 -4.88 0.88
N LEU A 195 11.53 -3.87 0.28
CA LEU A 195 11.28 -2.47 0.59
C LEU A 195 10.87 -1.71 -0.67
N PHE A 196 9.71 -1.07 -0.62
CA PHE A 196 9.19 -0.20 -1.67
C PHE A 196 9.30 1.26 -1.22
N ALA A 197 9.73 2.12 -2.14
CA ALA A 197 9.75 3.58 -1.93
C ALA A 197 9.64 4.30 -3.27
N ASN A 198 9.11 5.52 -3.29
CA ASN A 198 9.43 6.46 -4.35
C ASN A 198 10.74 7.20 -4.03
N LEU A 199 11.23 8.00 -4.98
CA LEU A 199 12.50 8.71 -4.78
C LEU A 199 12.47 9.69 -3.62
N ASP A 200 11.35 10.42 -3.44
CA ASP A 200 11.20 11.41 -2.36
C ASP A 200 11.18 10.73 -0.97
N GLU A 201 10.53 9.58 -0.87
CA GLU A 201 10.50 8.76 0.35
C GLU A 201 11.89 8.22 0.68
N ALA A 202 12.60 7.69 -0.32
CA ALA A 202 13.96 7.20 -0.16
C ALA A 202 14.95 8.35 0.17
N GLN A 203 14.80 9.50 -0.48
CA GLN A 203 15.58 10.70 -0.19
C GLN A 203 15.37 11.16 1.25
N ALA A 204 14.13 11.18 1.71
CA ALA A 204 13.82 11.59 3.08
C ALA A 204 14.46 10.67 4.12
N LEU A 205 14.40 9.35 3.92
CA LEU A 205 14.85 8.37 4.92
C LEU A 205 16.38 8.11 4.86
N PHE A 206 16.95 8.06 3.65
CA PHE A 206 18.34 7.64 3.42
C PHE A 206 19.27 8.77 2.96
N ALA A 207 18.77 9.99 2.82
CA ALA A 207 19.52 11.16 2.36
C ALA A 207 20.19 10.97 0.98
N VAL A 208 19.49 10.33 0.03
CA VAL A 208 19.97 10.00 -1.32
C VAL A 208 19.27 10.86 -2.38
N GLY A 209 19.95 11.15 -3.51
CA GLY A 209 19.40 12.04 -4.54
C GLY A 209 19.08 11.36 -5.88
N THR A 210 19.43 10.08 -6.06
CA THR A 210 19.19 9.34 -7.30
C THR A 210 18.53 8.00 -7.05
N SER A 211 17.87 7.43 -8.07
CA SER A 211 17.24 6.12 -7.96
C SER A 211 18.24 5.00 -7.66
N ASP A 212 19.44 5.07 -8.25
CA ASP A 212 20.49 4.06 -8.03
C ASP A 212 21.02 4.14 -6.59
N ALA A 213 21.27 5.35 -6.07
CA ALA A 213 21.65 5.54 -4.68
C ALA A 213 20.52 5.12 -3.71
N ALA A 214 19.25 5.36 -4.08
CA ALA A 214 18.11 4.90 -3.31
C ALA A 214 18.04 3.37 -3.30
N ALA A 215 18.20 2.71 -4.44
CA ALA A 215 18.22 1.27 -4.52
C ALA A 215 19.35 0.67 -3.68
N ALA A 216 20.56 1.21 -3.75
CA ALA A 216 21.70 0.77 -2.94
C ALA A 216 21.46 0.94 -1.43
N ALA A 217 20.93 2.10 -0.99
CA ALA A 217 20.62 2.35 0.41
C ALA A 217 19.52 1.43 0.93
N MET A 218 18.46 1.21 0.15
CA MET A 218 17.38 0.29 0.49
C MET A 218 17.86 -1.17 0.55
N ARG A 219 18.82 -1.56 -0.32
CA ARG A 219 19.45 -2.89 -0.30
C ARG A 219 20.25 -3.15 0.98
N ALA A 220 20.74 -2.12 1.65
CA ALA A 220 21.42 -2.27 2.95
C ALA A 220 20.45 -2.72 4.07
N VAL A 221 19.13 -2.56 3.90
CA VAL A 221 18.11 -2.88 4.91
C VAL A 221 17.09 -3.92 4.45
N ALA A 222 17.05 -4.27 3.16
CA ALA A 222 16.12 -5.24 2.59
C ALA A 222 16.79 -6.07 1.49
N ARG A 223 16.33 -7.32 1.29
CA ARG A 223 16.87 -8.21 0.24
C ARG A 223 16.47 -7.78 -1.17
N VAL A 224 15.35 -7.08 -1.32
CA VAL A 224 14.84 -6.54 -2.58
C VAL A 224 14.46 -5.09 -2.35
N ALA A 225 15.05 -4.19 -3.14
CA ALA A 225 14.69 -2.79 -3.18
C ALA A 225 13.87 -2.50 -4.44
N VAL A 226 12.73 -1.81 -4.29
CA VAL A 226 11.86 -1.39 -5.38
C VAL A 226 11.68 0.13 -5.31
N VAL A 227 12.39 0.85 -6.18
CA VAL A 227 12.32 2.31 -6.29
C VAL A 227 11.30 2.69 -7.36
N LYS A 228 10.17 3.25 -6.94
CA LYS A 228 9.10 3.76 -7.82
C LYS A 228 9.54 5.09 -8.42
N ARG A 229 9.50 5.24 -9.76
CA ARG A 229 10.02 6.41 -10.50
C ARG A 229 8.94 7.14 -11.31
N GLY A 230 7.67 7.05 -10.89
CA GLY A 230 6.55 7.66 -11.58
C GLY A 230 6.45 7.20 -13.04
N ALA A 231 6.40 8.12 -13.98
CA ALA A 231 6.33 7.81 -15.42
C ALA A 231 7.55 7.04 -15.95
N ALA A 232 8.70 7.10 -15.27
CA ALA A 232 9.89 6.31 -15.60
C ALA A 232 9.83 4.86 -15.09
N GLY A 233 8.70 4.45 -14.50
CA GLY A 233 8.47 3.08 -14.05
C GLY A 233 9.10 2.75 -12.71
N ALA A 234 9.89 1.68 -12.63
CA ALA A 234 10.55 1.25 -11.41
C ALA A 234 11.98 0.75 -11.67
N LEU A 235 12.85 0.95 -10.69
CA LEU A 235 14.14 0.30 -10.57
C LEU A 235 14.04 -0.74 -9.45
N VAL A 236 14.42 -1.97 -9.73
CA VAL A 236 14.46 -3.06 -8.77
C VAL A 236 15.90 -3.54 -8.62
N ALA A 237 16.38 -3.66 -7.39
CA ALA A 237 17.71 -4.15 -7.09
C ALA A 237 17.66 -5.34 -6.13
N THR A 238 18.47 -6.37 -6.41
CA THR A 238 18.67 -7.57 -5.59
C THR A 238 20.15 -7.95 -5.58
N ASP A 239 20.51 -9.07 -4.93
CA ASP A 239 21.87 -9.63 -5.00
C ASP A 239 22.22 -10.17 -6.40
N GLU A 240 21.21 -10.50 -7.22
CA GLU A 240 21.39 -11.06 -8.57
C GLU A 240 21.57 -9.97 -9.63
N GLY A 241 21.22 -8.71 -9.34
CA GLY A 241 21.35 -7.59 -10.28
C GLY A 241 20.27 -6.53 -10.11
N GLU A 242 20.21 -5.66 -11.12
CA GLU A 242 19.25 -4.55 -11.20
C GLU A 242 18.41 -4.64 -12.47
N TRP A 243 17.12 -4.29 -12.34
CA TRP A 243 16.16 -4.28 -13.43
C TRP A 243 15.43 -2.94 -13.48
N CYS A 244 15.43 -2.34 -14.66
CA CYS A 244 14.61 -1.17 -14.93
C CYS A 244 13.41 -1.61 -15.78
N ALA A 245 12.21 -1.32 -15.31
CA ALA A 245 10.98 -1.58 -16.05
C ALA A 245 10.18 -0.28 -16.17
N ALA A 246 9.63 -0.02 -17.35
CA ALA A 246 8.78 1.14 -17.61
C ALA A 246 7.61 0.74 -18.52
N ALA A 247 6.42 1.19 -18.18
CA ALA A 247 5.22 1.07 -19.01
C ALA A 247 4.60 2.46 -19.13
N PRO A 248 5.03 3.27 -20.11
CA PRO A 248 4.54 4.63 -20.30
C PRO A 248 3.02 4.63 -20.47
N ALA A 249 2.33 5.49 -19.71
CA ALA A 249 0.89 5.68 -19.82
C ALA A 249 0.55 7.16 -19.59
N ALA A 250 -0.47 7.64 -20.30
CA ALA A 250 -1.04 8.95 -20.01
C ALA A 250 -1.80 8.84 -18.67
N ALA A 251 -1.34 9.57 -17.67
CA ALA A 251 -1.95 9.55 -16.35
C ALA A 251 -3.15 10.47 -16.29
N VAL A 252 -4.31 9.92 -15.89
CA VAL A 252 -5.52 10.64 -15.49
C VAL A 252 -5.50 10.89 -13.98
N ASP A 253 -5.15 9.83 -13.22
CA ASP A 253 -5.08 9.86 -11.77
C ASP A 253 -4.01 8.89 -11.25
N SER A 254 -3.02 9.40 -10.52
CA SER A 254 -1.94 8.57 -9.97
C SER A 254 -2.28 7.87 -8.65
N THR A 255 -3.50 8.07 -8.12
CA THR A 255 -3.93 7.46 -6.86
C THR A 255 -3.92 5.93 -6.95
N GLY A 256 -3.27 5.27 -5.98
CA GLY A 256 -3.21 3.81 -5.91
C GLY A 256 -2.25 3.15 -6.89
N ALA A 257 -1.54 3.90 -7.74
CA ALA A 257 -0.55 3.32 -8.67
C ALA A 257 0.58 2.58 -7.93
N GLY A 258 1.04 3.13 -6.80
CA GLY A 258 2.02 2.48 -5.92
C GLY A 258 1.50 1.18 -5.32
N ASP A 259 0.25 1.19 -4.84
CA ASP A 259 -0.42 0.01 -4.28
C ASP A 259 -0.56 -1.10 -5.34
N ALA A 260 -0.95 -0.72 -6.56
CA ALA A 260 -1.08 -1.64 -7.69
C ALA A 260 0.27 -2.24 -8.11
N LEU A 261 1.32 -1.40 -8.18
CA LEU A 261 2.68 -1.85 -8.46
C LEU A 261 3.12 -2.87 -7.41
N ALA A 262 2.98 -2.53 -6.12
CA ALA A 262 3.38 -3.40 -5.02
C ALA A 262 2.64 -4.74 -5.06
N ALA A 263 1.33 -4.73 -5.30
CA ALA A 263 0.51 -5.93 -5.37
C ALA A 263 0.95 -6.88 -6.50
N ALA A 264 1.05 -6.37 -7.75
CA ALA A 264 1.45 -7.18 -8.88
C ALA A 264 2.89 -7.69 -8.75
N PHE A 265 3.80 -6.83 -8.26
CA PHE A 265 5.17 -7.22 -7.97
C PHE A 265 5.22 -8.36 -6.97
N LEU A 266 4.55 -8.23 -5.82
CA LEU A 266 4.55 -9.22 -4.76
C LEU A 266 3.98 -10.56 -5.23
N VAL A 267 2.87 -10.56 -5.96
CA VAL A 267 2.26 -11.80 -6.47
C VAL A 267 3.20 -12.52 -7.43
N GLU A 268 3.81 -11.80 -8.39
CA GLU A 268 4.74 -12.40 -9.36
C GLU A 268 6.06 -12.83 -8.71
N TYR A 269 6.62 -12.01 -7.82
CA TYR A 269 7.88 -12.32 -7.15
C TYR A 269 7.74 -13.51 -6.19
N THR A 270 6.66 -13.55 -5.40
CA THR A 270 6.39 -14.67 -4.50
C THR A 270 6.18 -15.99 -5.26
N ARG A 271 5.56 -15.91 -6.44
CA ARG A 271 5.29 -17.10 -7.26
C ARG A 271 6.53 -17.65 -7.96
N HIS A 272 7.40 -16.79 -8.46
CA HIS A 272 8.47 -17.17 -9.37
C HIS A 272 9.89 -16.87 -8.89
N GLY A 273 10.07 -15.99 -7.90
CA GLY A 273 11.38 -15.52 -7.45
C GLY A 273 12.10 -14.59 -8.44
N ASP A 274 11.48 -14.24 -9.57
CA ASP A 274 12.07 -13.46 -10.65
C ASP A 274 11.75 -11.96 -10.47
N ALA A 275 12.76 -11.18 -10.10
CA ALA A 275 12.62 -9.74 -9.84
C ALA A 275 12.37 -8.93 -11.12
N GLY A 276 12.93 -9.32 -12.25
CA GLY A 276 12.71 -8.66 -13.54
C GLY A 276 11.27 -8.84 -14.01
N ARG A 277 10.77 -10.05 -13.96
CA ARG A 277 9.37 -10.37 -14.26
C ARG A 277 8.40 -9.64 -13.34
N ALA A 278 8.68 -9.62 -12.04
CA ALA A 278 7.88 -8.91 -11.04
C ALA A 278 7.88 -7.39 -11.29
N ALA A 279 9.03 -6.80 -11.64
CA ALA A 279 9.14 -5.39 -12.01
C ALA A 279 8.20 -5.04 -13.17
N TRP A 280 8.21 -5.85 -14.24
CA TRP A 280 7.33 -5.66 -15.40
C TRP A 280 5.85 -5.81 -15.03
N ALA A 281 5.48 -6.81 -14.25
CA ALA A 281 4.09 -6.98 -13.79
C ALA A 281 3.62 -5.75 -13.00
N GLY A 282 4.45 -5.26 -12.07
CA GLY A 282 4.17 -4.08 -11.26
C GLY A 282 3.95 -2.82 -12.09
N VAL A 283 4.89 -2.48 -12.98
CA VAL A 283 4.78 -1.23 -13.79
C VAL A 283 3.65 -1.30 -14.82
N ARG A 284 3.37 -2.46 -15.39
CA ARG A 284 2.23 -2.63 -16.31
C ARG A 284 0.91 -2.40 -15.62
N LEU A 285 0.73 -2.97 -14.42
CA LEU A 285 -0.50 -2.76 -13.66
C LEU A 285 -0.62 -1.30 -13.23
N ALA A 286 0.43 -0.70 -12.67
CA ALA A 286 0.43 0.71 -12.30
C ALA A 286 0.10 1.62 -13.50
N GLY A 287 0.70 1.36 -14.67
CA GLY A 287 0.42 2.08 -15.91
C GLY A 287 -1.03 1.95 -16.38
N ALA A 288 -1.68 0.81 -16.15
CA ALA A 288 -3.10 0.64 -16.44
C ALA A 288 -3.99 1.36 -15.42
N VAL A 289 -3.60 1.37 -14.14
CA VAL A 289 -4.35 2.03 -13.06
C VAL A 289 -4.38 3.54 -13.23
N VAL A 290 -3.27 4.18 -13.60
CA VAL A 290 -3.21 5.64 -13.74
C VAL A 290 -4.07 6.18 -14.89
N GLN A 291 -4.58 5.34 -15.77
CA GLN A 291 -5.49 5.73 -16.86
C GLN A 291 -6.96 5.86 -16.40
N GLY A 292 -7.28 5.41 -15.18
CA GLY A 292 -8.59 5.51 -14.58
C GLY A 292 -8.63 6.47 -13.40
N GLU A 293 -9.81 6.70 -12.84
CA GLU A 293 -10.00 7.52 -11.64
C GLU A 293 -10.02 6.64 -10.37
N GLY A 294 -9.39 7.13 -9.30
CA GLY A 294 -9.34 6.47 -7.98
C GLY A 294 -8.32 5.35 -7.90
N ALA A 295 -8.17 4.79 -6.70
CA ALA A 295 -7.15 3.78 -6.42
C ALA A 295 -7.44 2.40 -7.03
N ARG A 296 -8.68 2.12 -7.42
CA ARG A 296 -9.13 0.80 -7.89
C ARG A 296 -10.01 0.88 -9.14
N PRO A 297 -9.56 1.56 -10.21
CA PRO A 297 -10.36 1.63 -11.43
C PRO A 297 -10.57 0.23 -12.03
N PRO A 298 -11.62 0.04 -12.86
CA PRO A 298 -11.79 -1.19 -13.61
C PRO A 298 -10.67 -1.32 -14.64
N VAL A 299 -9.82 -2.32 -14.46
CA VAL A 299 -8.71 -2.65 -15.38
C VAL A 299 -8.89 -4.05 -15.92
N ARG A 300 -8.71 -4.24 -17.24
CA ARG A 300 -8.65 -5.58 -17.83
C ARG A 300 -7.21 -6.10 -17.68
N LEU A 301 -7.02 -7.05 -16.78
CA LEU A 301 -5.77 -7.80 -16.67
C LEU A 301 -5.73 -8.82 -17.82
N ARG A 302 -4.87 -8.58 -18.83
CA ARG A 302 -4.61 -9.51 -19.94
C ARG A 302 -3.31 -10.25 -19.71
#